data_100a9b9e92453fc30838fb9c6080baa1
#
_entry.id   100a9b9e92453fc30838fb9c6080baa1
#
_cell.length_a   1.000
_cell.length_b   1.000
_cell.length_c   1.000
_cell.angle_alpha   90.00
_cell.angle_beta   90.00
_cell.angle_gamma   90.00
#
_symmetry.space_group_name_H-M   'P 1'
#
loop_
_entity.id
_entity.type
_entity.pdbx_description
1 polymer ?
#
loop_
_entity_poly.entity_id
_entity_poly.type
_entity_poly.pdbx_seq_one_letter_code
_entity_poly.pdbx_strand_id
1 'polypeptide(L)'
;MPKEKGTNNIIFQIHGGGYIVALCDPYRDTAVKYSQMVGGAEVFSVDYRVAPTNRYPAALEDAVTVYKWILEQGYDSNNIITGDSAGGNLALATTLYLKDHNIPLPKAVIAISPWSNAANDFPSVKTNIEKDVILGRYGLKMSNQIDNPIYF
;
A
#
# COMPACT_ATOMS: atom_id res chain seq x y z
N MET A 1 6.52 -31.89 1.92
CA MET A 1 7.89 -31.52 2.29
C MET A 1 7.89 -30.02 2.55
N PRO A 2 8.38 -29.52 3.69
CA PRO A 2 8.55 -28.09 3.87
C PRO A 2 9.53 -27.61 2.80
N LYS A 3 9.16 -26.56 2.03
CA LYS A 3 10.10 -25.88 1.15
C LYS A 3 11.28 -25.42 2.00
N GLU A 4 12.50 -25.70 1.56
CA GLU A 4 13.67 -25.03 2.12
C GLU A 4 13.37 -23.53 2.12
N LYS A 5 13.45 -22.90 3.30
CA LYS A 5 13.23 -21.46 3.43
C LYS A 5 14.26 -20.76 2.53
N GLY A 6 13.80 -20.24 1.41
CA GLY A 6 14.52 -19.23 0.66
C GLY A 6 14.87 -18.06 1.59
N THR A 7 15.73 -17.19 1.15
CA THR A 7 16.21 -16.04 1.96
C THR A 7 15.07 -15.48 2.81
N ASN A 8 15.28 -15.31 4.11
CA ASN A 8 14.27 -14.80 5.08
C ASN A 8 13.79 -13.36 4.79
N ASN A 9 14.00 -12.87 3.59
CA ASN A 9 13.62 -11.52 3.18
C ASN A 9 12.25 -11.54 2.54
N ILE A 10 11.34 -10.79 3.10
CA ILE A 10 9.96 -10.65 2.62
C ILE A 10 9.69 -9.21 2.24
N ILE A 11 9.00 -9.04 1.15
CA ILE A 11 8.44 -7.76 0.75
C ILE A 11 6.91 -7.89 0.74
N PHE A 12 6.25 -7.13 1.60
CA PHE A 12 4.81 -6.96 1.57
C PHE A 12 4.48 -5.74 0.72
N GLN A 13 3.99 -5.99 -0.49
CA GLN A 13 3.66 -4.95 -1.47
C GLN A 13 2.19 -4.57 -1.37
N ILE A 14 1.93 -3.27 -1.26
CA ILE A 14 0.60 -2.67 -1.22
C ILE A 14 0.47 -1.74 -2.42
N HIS A 15 -0.44 -2.07 -3.34
CA HIS A 15 -0.58 -1.33 -4.59
C HIS A 15 -1.26 0.04 -4.41
N GLY A 16 -0.97 0.99 -5.30
CA GLY A 16 -1.66 2.26 -5.41
C GLY A 16 -3.00 2.15 -6.14
N GLY A 17 -3.50 3.27 -6.65
CA GLY A 17 -4.76 3.31 -7.40
C GLY A 17 -5.90 4.01 -6.66
N GLY A 18 -5.57 4.92 -5.71
CA GLY A 18 -6.55 5.80 -5.06
C GLY A 18 -7.62 5.06 -4.27
N TYR A 19 -7.36 3.86 -3.78
CA TYR A 19 -8.33 2.98 -3.10
C TYR A 19 -9.54 2.57 -3.95
N ILE A 20 -9.52 2.81 -5.28
CA ILE A 20 -10.62 2.49 -6.21
C ILE A 20 -10.19 1.53 -7.32
N VAL A 21 -8.90 1.35 -7.53
CA VAL A 21 -8.35 0.42 -8.51
C VAL A 21 -7.85 -0.82 -7.79
N ALA A 22 -8.27 -2.00 -8.24
CA ALA A 22 -7.80 -3.28 -7.72
C ALA A 22 -6.37 -3.61 -8.22
N LEU A 23 -5.78 -4.67 -7.66
CA LEU A 23 -4.46 -5.14 -8.05
C LEU A 23 -4.41 -5.47 -9.55
N CYS A 24 -3.49 -4.87 -10.28
CA CYS A 24 -3.36 -5.03 -11.73
C CYS A 24 -1.97 -5.54 -12.13
N ASP A 25 -1.82 -5.96 -13.39
CA ASP A 25 -0.61 -6.60 -13.89
C ASP A 25 0.68 -5.78 -13.71
N PRO A 26 0.72 -4.45 -13.88
CA PRO A 26 1.91 -3.66 -13.58
C PRO A 26 2.46 -3.85 -12.16
N TYR A 27 1.60 -4.07 -11.17
CA TYR A 27 2.03 -4.37 -9.80
C TYR A 27 2.58 -5.78 -9.65
N ARG A 28 2.04 -6.75 -10.40
CA ARG A 28 2.58 -8.12 -10.46
C ARG A 28 3.98 -8.12 -11.08
N ASP A 29 4.17 -7.36 -12.16
CA ASP A 29 5.49 -7.19 -12.79
C ASP A 29 6.48 -6.51 -11.83
N THR A 30 6.01 -5.55 -11.06
CA THR A 30 6.83 -4.87 -10.04
C THR A 30 7.21 -5.83 -8.91
N ALA A 31 6.33 -6.74 -8.51
CA ALA A 31 6.64 -7.77 -7.51
C ALA A 31 7.78 -8.69 -7.98
N VAL A 32 7.77 -9.08 -9.25
CA VAL A 32 8.87 -9.87 -9.85
C VAL A 32 10.20 -9.10 -9.79
N LYS A 33 10.18 -7.80 -10.14
CA LYS A 33 11.38 -6.96 -10.06
C LYS A 33 11.88 -6.82 -8.62
N TYR A 34 11.00 -6.61 -7.66
CA TYR A 34 11.38 -6.55 -6.24
C TYR A 34 12.03 -7.84 -5.76
N SER A 35 11.46 -8.99 -6.12
CA SER A 35 12.06 -10.29 -5.81
C SER A 35 13.49 -10.41 -6.36
N GLN A 36 13.69 -10.04 -7.61
CA GLN A 36 15.00 -10.09 -8.27
C GLN A 36 16.02 -9.14 -7.64
N MET A 37 15.61 -7.90 -7.30
CA MET A 37 16.48 -6.89 -6.70
C MET A 37 16.99 -7.27 -5.32
N VAL A 38 16.24 -8.06 -4.57
CA VAL A 38 16.58 -8.45 -3.18
C VAL A 38 17.04 -9.92 -3.12
N GLY A 39 17.61 -10.43 -4.21
CA GLY A 39 18.23 -11.75 -4.22
C GLY A 39 17.25 -12.90 -4.04
N GLY A 40 16.05 -12.80 -4.62
CA GLY A 40 15.02 -13.83 -4.55
C GLY A 40 14.11 -13.71 -3.33
N ALA A 41 13.90 -12.50 -2.81
CA ALA A 41 12.93 -12.25 -1.76
C ALA A 41 11.52 -12.73 -2.15
N GLU A 42 10.78 -13.27 -1.21
CA GLU A 42 9.37 -13.56 -1.42
C GLU A 42 8.56 -12.25 -1.37
N VAL A 43 7.67 -12.06 -2.35
CA VAL A 43 6.83 -10.85 -2.44
C VAL A 43 5.38 -11.24 -2.28
N PHE A 44 4.72 -10.69 -1.27
CA PHE A 44 3.29 -10.82 -1.05
C PHE A 44 2.61 -9.53 -1.50
N SER A 45 1.85 -9.58 -2.59
CA SER A 45 1.06 -8.45 -3.07
C SER A 45 -0.38 -8.62 -2.60
N VAL A 46 -0.87 -7.69 -1.79
CA VAL A 46 -2.24 -7.74 -1.32
C VAL A 46 -3.19 -7.16 -2.37
N ASP A 47 -4.25 -7.90 -2.68
CA ASP A 47 -5.40 -7.42 -3.46
C ASP A 47 -6.49 -7.00 -2.47
N TYR A 48 -6.31 -5.82 -1.87
CA TYR A 48 -7.21 -5.32 -0.84
C TYR A 48 -8.54 -4.85 -1.44
N ARG A 49 -9.59 -4.92 -0.65
CA ARG A 49 -10.93 -4.46 -1.01
C ARG A 49 -10.93 -2.95 -1.28
N VAL A 50 -11.52 -2.57 -2.42
CA VAL A 50 -11.52 -1.19 -2.90
C VAL A 50 -12.91 -0.54 -2.86
N ALA A 51 -12.92 0.78 -2.78
CA ALA A 51 -14.11 1.61 -2.91
C ALA A 51 -14.63 1.59 -4.39
N PRO A 52 -15.90 1.91 -4.65
CA PRO A 52 -16.93 2.30 -3.67
C PRO A 52 -17.61 1.12 -2.97
N THR A 53 -17.37 -0.12 -3.44
CA THR A 53 -18.02 -1.32 -2.92
C THR A 53 -17.62 -1.57 -1.47
N ASN A 54 -16.34 -1.38 -1.16
CA ASN A 54 -15.81 -1.56 0.20
C ASN A 54 -15.07 -0.27 0.60
N ARG A 55 -15.65 0.44 1.56
CA ARG A 55 -15.10 1.70 2.08
C ARG A 55 -14.15 1.44 3.24
N TYR A 56 -13.52 2.51 3.73
CA TYR A 56 -12.77 2.45 4.98
C TYR A 56 -13.63 1.80 6.09
N PRO A 57 -13.07 0.88 6.90
CA PRO A 57 -11.65 0.52 6.98
C PRO A 57 -11.24 -0.74 6.18
N ALA A 58 -12.04 -1.21 5.21
CA ALA A 58 -11.87 -2.51 4.57
C ALA A 58 -10.45 -2.77 4.05
N ALA A 59 -9.84 -1.81 3.36
CA ALA A 59 -8.47 -1.95 2.86
C ALA A 59 -7.44 -2.13 3.99
N LEU A 60 -7.60 -1.39 5.10
CA LEU A 60 -6.74 -1.52 6.27
C LEU A 60 -6.89 -2.88 6.94
N GLU A 61 -8.11 -3.35 7.09
CA GLU A 61 -8.40 -4.68 7.65
C GLU A 61 -7.73 -5.79 6.82
N ASP A 62 -7.81 -5.69 5.49
CA ASP A 62 -7.20 -6.66 4.58
C ASP A 62 -5.67 -6.63 4.69
N ALA A 63 -5.07 -5.45 4.66
CA ALA A 63 -3.63 -5.30 4.80
C ALA A 63 -3.11 -5.84 6.15
N VAL A 64 -3.80 -5.53 7.25
CA VAL A 64 -3.47 -6.04 8.59
C VAL A 64 -3.64 -7.55 8.65
N THR A 65 -4.69 -8.10 8.04
CA THR A 65 -4.95 -9.55 8.02
C THR A 65 -3.84 -10.29 7.29
N VAL A 66 -3.45 -9.81 6.11
CA VAL A 66 -2.36 -10.42 5.34
C VAL A 66 -1.03 -10.30 6.08
N TYR A 67 -0.75 -9.17 6.71
CA TYR A 67 0.47 -8.99 7.49
C TYR A 67 0.55 -9.96 8.68
N LYS A 68 -0.54 -10.12 9.43
CA LYS A 68 -0.61 -11.10 10.53
C LYS A 68 -0.39 -12.52 10.01
N TRP A 69 -1.01 -12.88 8.89
CA TRP A 69 -0.81 -14.17 8.27
C TRP A 69 0.67 -14.39 7.87
N ILE A 70 1.35 -13.37 7.33
CA ILE A 70 2.79 -13.44 7.03
C ILE A 70 3.58 -13.81 8.31
N LEU A 71 3.28 -13.17 9.44
CA LEU A 71 3.94 -13.47 10.72
C LEU A 71 3.64 -14.90 11.20
N GLU A 72 2.40 -15.37 11.07
CA GLU A 72 1.98 -16.71 11.43
C GLU A 72 2.67 -17.81 10.60
N GLN A 73 3.07 -17.50 9.36
CA GLN A 73 3.86 -18.41 8.53
C GLN A 73 5.33 -18.49 9.00
N GLY A 74 5.70 -17.81 10.08
CA GLY A 74 7.05 -17.81 10.64
C GLY A 74 8.02 -16.88 9.91
N TYR A 75 7.50 -15.98 9.08
CA TYR A 75 8.27 -14.86 8.57
C TYR A 75 8.31 -13.79 9.66
N ASP A 76 9.46 -13.66 10.28
CA ASP A 76 9.67 -12.72 11.38
C ASP A 76 9.77 -11.26 10.91
N SER A 77 10.19 -10.37 11.80
CA SER A 77 10.33 -8.93 11.58
C SER A 77 11.36 -8.53 10.50
N ASN A 78 11.94 -9.44 9.74
CA ASN A 78 12.81 -9.12 8.58
C ASN A 78 12.02 -8.78 7.31
N ASN A 79 10.74 -8.47 7.44
CA ASN A 79 9.91 -8.06 6.33
C ASN A 79 9.95 -6.54 6.10
N ILE A 80 9.74 -6.15 4.86
CA ILE A 80 9.61 -4.75 4.43
C ILE A 80 8.21 -4.55 3.88
N ILE A 81 7.52 -3.51 4.35
CA ILE A 81 6.28 -3.06 3.72
C ILE A 81 6.63 -2.00 2.68
N THR A 82 6.12 -2.13 1.47
CA THR A 82 6.27 -1.12 0.42
C THR A 82 4.94 -0.81 -0.25
N GLY A 83 4.75 0.44 -0.63
CA GLY A 83 3.56 0.86 -1.37
C GLY A 83 3.74 2.25 -1.98
N ASP A 84 3.00 2.51 -3.04
CA ASP A 84 2.99 3.79 -3.73
C ASP A 84 1.62 4.47 -3.66
N SER A 85 1.58 5.80 -3.71
CA SER A 85 0.33 6.58 -3.74
C SER A 85 -0.62 6.19 -2.58
N ALA A 86 -1.84 5.73 -2.87
CA ALA A 86 -2.77 5.18 -1.88
C ALA A 86 -2.19 3.96 -1.15
N GLY A 87 -1.44 3.09 -1.84
CA GLY A 87 -0.73 1.97 -1.23
C GLY A 87 0.35 2.42 -0.27
N GLY A 88 1.04 3.53 -0.57
CA GLY A 88 1.98 4.17 0.36
C GLY A 88 1.29 4.71 1.62
N ASN A 89 0.11 5.30 1.48
CA ASN A 89 -0.74 5.69 2.60
C ASN A 89 -1.13 4.46 3.43
N LEU A 90 -1.62 3.41 2.77
CA LEU A 90 -2.04 2.18 3.44
C LEU A 90 -0.88 1.48 4.15
N ALA A 91 0.33 1.52 3.59
CA ALA A 91 1.54 0.99 4.22
C ALA A 91 1.85 1.71 5.55
N LEU A 92 1.74 3.04 5.56
CA LEU A 92 1.90 3.85 6.77
C LEU A 92 0.78 3.59 7.79
N ALA A 93 -0.48 3.58 7.34
CA ALA A 93 -1.64 3.30 8.19
C ALA A 93 -1.57 1.89 8.81
N THR A 94 -1.20 0.89 8.02
CA THR A 94 -0.96 -0.48 8.52
C THR A 94 0.11 -0.48 9.59
N THR A 95 1.24 0.18 9.37
CA THR A 95 2.33 0.23 10.34
C THR A 95 1.92 0.91 11.65
N LEU A 96 1.16 1.99 11.58
CA LEU A 96 0.60 2.65 12.77
C LEU A 96 -0.36 1.73 13.52
N TYR A 97 -1.26 1.05 12.79
CA TYR A 97 -2.15 0.07 13.40
C TYR A 97 -1.38 -1.04 14.14
N LEU A 98 -0.35 -1.60 13.49
CA LEU A 98 0.49 -2.64 14.11
C LEU A 98 1.13 -2.14 15.41
N LYS A 99 1.67 -0.92 15.38
CA LYS A 99 2.28 -0.28 16.57
C LYS A 99 1.27 -0.12 17.71
N ASP A 100 0.09 0.42 17.41
CA ASP A 100 -0.94 0.73 18.42
C ASP A 100 -1.53 -0.56 19.05
N HIS A 101 -1.45 -1.68 18.33
CA HIS A 101 -1.94 -2.98 18.80
C HIS A 101 -0.82 -3.92 19.29
N ASN A 102 0.42 -3.42 19.47
CA ASN A 102 1.57 -4.20 19.91
C ASN A 102 1.85 -5.44 19.05
N ILE A 103 1.58 -5.35 17.74
CA ILE A 103 1.92 -6.39 16.77
C ILE A 103 3.36 -6.14 16.28
N PRO A 104 4.17 -7.18 16.05
CA PRO A 104 5.54 -7.01 15.55
C PRO A 104 5.61 -6.11 14.32
N LEU A 105 6.47 -5.10 14.37
CA LEU A 105 6.62 -4.13 13.29
C LEU A 105 7.50 -4.68 12.16
N PRO A 106 7.32 -4.21 10.92
CA PRO A 106 8.25 -4.49 9.83
C PRO A 106 9.61 -3.85 10.13
N LYS A 107 10.66 -4.41 9.54
CA LYS A 107 12.02 -3.86 9.61
C LYS A 107 12.13 -2.48 8.97
N ALA A 108 11.36 -2.26 7.90
CA ALA A 108 11.31 -1.00 7.19
C ALA A 108 9.97 -0.80 6.48
N VAL A 109 9.63 0.46 6.22
CA VAL A 109 8.52 0.85 5.36
C VAL A 109 9.07 1.74 4.26
N ILE A 110 8.74 1.41 3.01
CA ILE A 110 9.11 2.20 1.83
C ILE A 110 7.83 2.76 1.22
N ALA A 111 7.53 4.01 1.52
CA ALA A 111 6.37 4.70 0.97
C ALA A 111 6.80 5.58 -0.22
N ILE A 112 6.36 5.23 -1.43
CA ILE A 112 6.73 5.90 -2.67
C ILE A 112 5.64 6.89 -3.03
N SER A 113 5.96 8.19 -3.00
CA SER A 113 4.98 9.27 -3.26
C SER A 113 3.64 9.03 -2.55
N PRO A 114 3.65 8.78 -1.23
CA PRO A 114 2.45 8.35 -0.53
C PRO A 114 1.38 9.45 -0.52
N TRP A 115 0.13 9.07 -0.67
CA TRP A 115 -0.99 9.97 -0.44
C TRP A 115 -1.19 10.18 1.08
N SER A 116 -0.26 10.91 1.69
CA SER A 116 -0.14 11.03 3.14
C SER A 116 -1.21 11.91 3.79
N ASN A 117 -1.92 12.73 2.99
CA ASN A 117 -3.01 13.57 3.47
C ASN A 117 -4.25 13.38 2.60
N ALA A 118 -5.19 12.58 3.09
CA ALA A 118 -6.44 12.28 2.38
C ALA A 118 -7.38 13.50 2.29
N ALA A 119 -7.22 14.50 3.16
CA ALA A 119 -8.00 15.74 3.09
C ALA A 119 -7.58 16.66 1.93
N ASN A 120 -6.39 16.43 1.35
CA ASN A 120 -5.83 17.21 0.24
C ASN A 120 -5.85 18.75 0.46
N ASP A 121 -5.67 19.18 1.68
CA ASP A 121 -5.75 20.58 2.08
C ASP A 121 -4.39 21.31 2.06
N PHE A 122 -3.32 20.65 1.67
CA PHE A 122 -2.01 21.27 1.53
C PHE A 122 -2.02 22.38 0.46
N PRO A 123 -1.33 23.51 0.71
CA PRO A 123 -1.23 24.60 -0.26
C PRO A 123 -0.73 24.13 -1.63
N SER A 124 0.17 23.16 -1.69
CA SER A 124 0.73 22.60 -2.93
C SER A 124 -0.32 21.94 -3.83
N VAL A 125 -1.40 21.42 -3.29
CA VAL A 125 -2.51 20.86 -4.07
C VAL A 125 -3.15 21.95 -4.93
N LYS A 126 -3.35 23.15 -4.36
CA LYS A 126 -3.92 24.31 -5.06
C LYS A 126 -2.93 24.93 -6.03
N THR A 127 -1.68 25.12 -5.62
CA THR A 127 -0.66 25.80 -6.46
C THR A 127 -0.19 24.98 -7.65
N ASN A 128 -0.31 23.64 -7.57
CA ASN A 128 0.12 22.73 -8.62
C ASN A 128 -1.01 22.20 -9.49
N ILE A 129 -2.25 22.58 -9.25
CA ILE A 129 -3.44 22.05 -9.95
C ILE A 129 -3.34 22.16 -11.48
N GLU A 130 -2.68 23.19 -11.99
CA GLU A 130 -2.46 23.37 -13.44
C GLU A 130 -1.18 22.71 -13.95
N LYS A 131 -0.28 22.33 -13.05
CA LYS A 131 1.03 21.75 -13.38
C LYS A 131 1.03 20.24 -13.28
N ASP A 132 0.20 19.69 -12.42
CA ASP A 132 0.10 18.26 -12.20
C ASP A 132 -0.71 17.62 -13.34
N VAL A 133 -0.03 16.86 -14.16
CA VAL A 133 -0.64 16.20 -15.34
C VAL A 133 -1.41 14.94 -14.99
N ILE A 134 -1.27 14.41 -13.77
CA ILE A 134 -1.91 13.17 -13.31
C ILE A 134 -3.12 13.47 -12.43
N LEU A 135 -2.94 14.31 -11.40
CA LEU A 135 -3.96 14.59 -10.38
C LEU A 135 -4.50 16.02 -10.48
N GLY A 136 -3.95 16.85 -11.37
CA GLY A 136 -4.37 18.24 -11.58
C GLY A 136 -5.69 18.36 -12.33
N ARG A 137 -6.01 19.62 -12.73
CA ARG A 137 -7.28 19.97 -13.37
C ARG A 137 -7.64 19.10 -14.59
N TYR A 138 -6.64 18.70 -15.38
CA TYR A 138 -6.80 17.92 -16.62
C TYR A 138 -6.45 16.44 -16.45
N GLY A 139 -6.01 16.05 -15.26
CA GLY A 139 -5.66 14.68 -14.94
C GLY A 139 -6.85 13.84 -14.50
N LEU A 140 -6.55 12.74 -13.84
CA LEU A 140 -7.55 11.91 -13.19
C LEU A 140 -8.27 12.78 -12.15
N LYS A 141 -9.56 13.03 -12.35
CA LYS A 141 -10.39 13.87 -11.45
C LYS A 141 -10.60 13.22 -10.06
N MET A 142 -9.57 12.62 -9.50
CA MET A 142 -9.62 12.00 -8.17
C MET A 142 -9.70 13.06 -7.06
N SER A 143 -9.13 14.24 -7.28
CA SER A 143 -9.19 15.34 -6.32
C SER A 143 -10.60 15.87 -6.05
N ASN A 144 -11.51 15.77 -7.04
CA ASN A 144 -12.91 16.15 -6.86
C ASN A 144 -13.75 15.02 -6.22
N GLN A 145 -13.18 13.85 -5.99
CA GLN A 145 -13.89 12.72 -5.40
C GLN A 145 -13.66 12.61 -3.89
N ILE A 146 -12.76 13.41 -3.32
CA ILE A 146 -12.45 13.37 -1.88
C ILE A 146 -13.55 14.01 -1.05
N ASP A 147 -14.25 15.00 -1.59
CA ASP A 147 -15.50 15.50 -1.02
C ASP A 147 -16.67 14.54 -1.25
N ASN A 148 -16.41 13.43 -1.93
CA ASN A 148 -17.42 12.43 -2.24
C ASN A 148 -17.35 11.31 -1.19
N PRO A 149 -18.46 10.92 -0.57
CA PRO A 149 -18.52 9.86 0.43
C PRO A 149 -18.14 8.46 -0.09
N ILE A 150 -17.40 8.38 -1.20
CA ILE A 150 -16.89 7.13 -1.76
C ILE A 150 -15.87 6.47 -0.84
N TYR A 151 -15.07 7.26 -0.13
CA TYR A 151 -13.93 6.76 0.67
C TYR A 151 -14.25 6.52 2.15
N PHE A 152 -15.30 7.18 2.69
CA PHE A 152 -15.62 7.17 4.12
C PHE A 152 -17.06 6.71 4.39
#